data_f82a559c19a3918dfffb892c449257f9
#
_entry.id   f82a559c19a3918dfffb892c449257f9
#
_cell.length_a   1.000
_cell.length_b   1.000
_cell.length_c   1.000
_cell.angle_alpha   90.00
_cell.angle_beta   90.00
_cell.angle_gamma   90.00
#
_symmetry.space_group_name_H-M   'P 1'
#
loop_
_entity.id
_entity.type
_entity.pdbx_description
1 polymer ?
#
loop_
_entity_poly.entity_id
_entity_poly.type
_entity_poly.pdbx_seq_one_letter_code
_entity_poly.pdbx_strand_id
1 'polypeptide(L)'
;RVKWHRFVELLRKTGGPMMDWRSRSTRKLLGKVVTVQVDRPVGYLHGDILYPINYGFVPGLMGGDGEEQDAYILGVDTPLSDFTGRVIAVIRRHNDCEDKLVVAPEGLSFHQGQIAEAVHFQEQYFISTIDSIFQKSCGVVPFRRAGVEPEFLLLFQRGSGTWSFPKGHMETGETEERTALRELFEETGFRTLLVPGARAATEYRISSVARKQVVFFLGEVHGEPKLQAKEIRSCRWVKPGELGQYLLPQVADAAKALLARI
;
A
#
# COMPACT_ATOMS: atom_id res chain seq x y z
N ARG A 1 27.41 8.62 -15.96
CA ARG A 1 25.97 8.97 -16.14
C ARG A 1 25.51 9.10 -17.61
N VAL A 2 26.39 9.24 -18.60
CA VAL A 2 26.00 9.51 -20.01
C VAL A 2 25.79 8.22 -20.84
N LYS A 3 26.33 7.07 -20.46
CA LYS A 3 26.26 5.82 -21.25
C LYS A 3 24.91 5.09 -21.17
N TRP A 4 24.13 5.27 -20.12
CA TRP A 4 22.87 4.55 -19.87
C TRP A 4 21.68 5.12 -20.66
N HIS A 5 21.58 6.42 -20.86
CA HIS A 5 20.54 7.03 -21.69
C HIS A 5 20.52 6.46 -23.13
N ARG A 6 21.67 6.16 -23.68
CA ARG A 6 21.80 5.54 -25.04
C ARG A 6 21.31 4.08 -25.07
N PHE A 7 21.48 3.32 -23.99
CA PHE A 7 21.05 1.91 -23.93
C PHE A 7 19.53 1.78 -23.78
N VAL A 8 18.91 2.63 -22.97
CA VAL A 8 17.44 2.69 -22.80
C VAL A 8 16.76 3.15 -24.10
N GLU A 9 17.39 4.08 -24.84
CA GLU A 9 16.89 4.54 -26.15
C GLU A 9 16.98 3.45 -27.24
N LEU A 10 17.99 2.59 -27.17
CA LEU A 10 18.14 1.45 -28.05
C LEU A 10 17.07 0.37 -27.82
N LEU A 11 16.73 0.09 -26.55
CA LEU A 11 15.68 -0.86 -26.17
C LEU A 11 14.27 -0.39 -26.53
N ARG A 12 14.02 0.92 -26.51
CA ARG A 12 12.75 1.51 -26.98
C ARG A 12 12.52 1.32 -28.49
N LYS A 13 13.59 1.21 -29.27
CA LYS A 13 13.52 1.05 -30.73
C LYS A 13 13.30 -0.40 -31.19
N THR A 14 13.51 -1.41 -30.34
CA THR A 14 13.45 -2.83 -30.72
C THR A 14 12.13 -3.54 -30.37
N GLY A 15 11.15 -2.85 -29.73
CA GLY A 15 9.75 -3.33 -29.61
C GLY A 15 9.53 -4.72 -28.95
N GLY A 16 10.53 -5.28 -28.25
CA GLY A 16 10.36 -6.52 -27.51
C GLY A 16 9.65 -6.29 -26.18
N PRO A 17 8.84 -7.27 -25.69
CA PRO A 17 8.26 -7.18 -24.36
C PRO A 17 9.39 -7.08 -23.34
N MET A 18 9.47 -5.98 -22.59
CA MET A 18 10.36 -5.87 -21.44
C MET A 18 9.95 -6.95 -20.43
N MET A 19 10.65 -8.08 -20.43
CA MET A 19 10.45 -9.09 -19.39
C MET A 19 10.80 -8.47 -18.04
N ASP A 20 9.83 -8.46 -17.15
CA ASP A 20 9.93 -7.98 -15.77
C ASP A 20 10.77 -8.94 -14.89
N TRP A 21 12.04 -9.15 -15.28
CA TRP A 21 12.98 -10.00 -14.55
C TRP A 21 13.43 -9.36 -13.22
N ARG A 22 13.26 -8.04 -13.11
CA ARG A 22 13.72 -7.21 -11.98
C ARG A 22 12.77 -7.31 -10.78
N SER A 23 11.46 -7.31 -11.00
CA SER A 23 10.46 -7.28 -9.93
C SER A 23 10.43 -8.52 -9.04
N ARG A 24 10.97 -9.65 -9.52
CA ARG A 24 10.98 -10.91 -8.75
C ARG A 24 12.17 -11.05 -7.80
N SER A 25 13.28 -10.34 -8.04
CA SER A 25 14.52 -10.51 -7.26
C SER A 25 14.45 -9.75 -5.93
N THR A 26 14.15 -8.48 -5.96
CA THR A 26 14.10 -7.61 -4.76
C THR A 26 12.94 -7.94 -3.83
N ARG A 27 11.79 -8.35 -4.36
CA ARG A 27 10.64 -8.78 -3.55
C ARG A 27 10.93 -9.97 -2.63
N LYS A 28 11.89 -10.82 -2.99
CA LYS A 28 12.34 -11.95 -2.15
C LYS A 28 13.08 -11.51 -0.90
N LEU A 29 13.49 -10.24 -0.85
CA LEU A 29 14.18 -9.65 0.30
C LEU A 29 13.20 -9.19 1.39
N LEU A 30 11.91 -9.05 1.09
CA LEU A 30 10.90 -8.67 2.08
C LEU A 30 10.96 -9.61 3.30
N GLY A 31 11.09 -9.02 4.48
CA GLY A 31 11.21 -9.72 5.75
C GLY A 31 12.61 -10.23 6.08
N LYS A 32 13.58 -10.15 5.15
CA LYS A 32 14.98 -10.52 5.42
C LYS A 32 15.68 -9.46 6.26
N VAL A 33 16.68 -9.90 7.02
CA VAL A 33 17.58 -8.99 7.74
C VAL A 33 18.77 -8.70 6.83
N VAL A 34 19.12 -7.43 6.70
CA VAL A 34 20.25 -6.94 5.92
C VAL A 34 21.04 -5.91 6.73
N THR A 35 22.32 -5.73 6.37
CA THR A 35 23.15 -4.64 6.89
C THR A 35 23.32 -3.59 5.80
N VAL A 36 22.96 -2.35 6.10
CA VAL A 36 23.10 -1.18 5.23
C VAL A 36 24.34 -0.41 5.65
N GLN A 37 25.24 -0.13 4.73
CA GLN A 37 26.31 0.85 4.92
C GLN A 37 25.74 2.21 4.55
N VAL A 38 25.76 3.14 5.50
CA VAL A 38 25.17 4.48 5.32
C VAL A 38 26.21 5.40 4.69
N ASP A 39 25.87 5.96 3.54
CA ASP A 39 26.68 6.97 2.84
C ASP A 39 26.02 8.36 2.87
N ARG A 40 24.72 8.43 3.17
CA ARG A 40 23.94 9.67 3.34
C ARG A 40 23.13 9.62 4.64
N PRO A 41 23.76 9.96 5.77
CA PRO A 41 23.09 9.97 7.07
C PRO A 41 22.04 11.08 7.15
N VAL A 42 21.16 11.00 8.17
CA VAL A 42 20.23 12.09 8.49
C VAL A 42 20.93 13.44 8.50
N GLY A 43 20.36 14.42 7.81
CA GLY A 43 20.94 15.77 7.67
C GLY A 43 21.95 15.90 6.52
N TYR A 44 22.26 14.84 5.79
CA TYR A 44 23.14 14.90 4.63
C TYR A 44 22.52 15.73 3.51
N LEU A 45 23.27 16.66 2.93
CA LEU A 45 22.84 17.49 1.79
C LEU A 45 23.51 16.97 0.51
N HIS A 46 22.70 16.50 -0.44
CA HIS A 46 23.15 16.09 -1.77
C HIS A 46 22.59 17.01 -2.84
N GLY A 47 23.41 17.95 -3.32
CA GLY A 47 22.89 19.06 -4.12
C GLY A 47 21.91 19.89 -3.31
N ASP A 48 20.68 20.03 -3.79
CA ASP A 48 19.59 20.74 -3.11
C ASP A 48 18.67 19.81 -2.29
N ILE A 49 18.98 18.51 -2.22
CA ILE A 49 18.17 17.52 -1.53
C ILE A 49 18.75 17.25 -0.15
N LEU A 50 18.00 17.64 0.89
CA LEU A 50 18.30 17.27 2.28
C LEU A 50 17.70 15.89 2.56
N TYR A 51 18.52 14.99 3.12
CA TYR A 51 18.08 13.64 3.53
C TYR A 51 17.52 13.68 4.95
N PRO A 52 16.19 13.55 5.15
CA PRO A 52 15.59 13.57 6.48
C PRO A 52 15.70 12.22 7.19
N ILE A 53 16.13 11.18 6.48
CA ILE A 53 16.33 9.82 6.97
C ILE A 53 17.69 9.30 6.51
N ASN A 54 18.22 8.27 7.20
CA ASN A 54 19.44 7.61 6.78
C ASN A 54 19.23 6.87 5.46
N TYR A 55 20.23 6.90 4.60
CA TYR A 55 20.26 6.24 3.32
C TYR A 55 21.65 5.67 3.04
N GLY A 56 21.70 4.56 2.33
CA GLY A 56 22.93 3.89 1.97
C GLY A 56 22.67 2.70 1.06
N PHE A 57 23.52 1.71 1.10
CA PHE A 57 23.46 0.54 0.25
C PHE A 57 23.74 -0.75 1.04
N VAL A 58 23.37 -1.89 0.50
CA VAL A 58 23.61 -3.22 1.09
C VAL A 58 24.85 -3.82 0.43
N PRO A 59 25.99 -3.94 1.13
CA PRO A 59 27.23 -4.45 0.58
C PRO A 59 27.08 -5.86 -0.01
N GLY A 60 27.56 -6.04 -1.24
CA GLY A 60 27.53 -7.33 -1.96
C GLY A 60 26.16 -7.73 -2.51
N LEU A 61 25.12 -6.93 -2.33
CA LEU A 61 23.81 -7.13 -2.96
C LEU A 61 23.69 -6.19 -4.17
N MET A 62 23.66 -6.77 -5.38
CA MET A 62 23.62 -5.97 -6.61
C MET A 62 22.20 -5.51 -6.94
N GLY A 63 22.07 -4.22 -7.23
CA GLY A 63 20.86 -3.58 -7.76
C GLY A 63 20.68 -3.78 -9.26
N GLY A 64 19.60 -3.20 -9.79
CA GLY A 64 19.24 -3.31 -11.19
C GLY A 64 20.12 -2.50 -12.15
N ASP A 65 20.86 -1.53 -11.65
CA ASP A 65 21.79 -0.67 -12.38
C ASP A 65 23.23 -1.23 -12.44
N GLY A 66 23.51 -2.30 -11.68
CA GLY A 66 24.85 -2.91 -11.59
C GLY A 66 25.70 -2.34 -10.46
N GLU A 67 25.17 -1.42 -9.67
CA GLU A 67 25.73 -0.93 -8.41
C GLU A 67 25.16 -1.73 -7.21
N GLU A 68 25.65 -1.49 -6.01
CA GLU A 68 25.11 -2.11 -4.80
C GLU A 68 23.71 -1.57 -4.49
N GLN A 69 22.83 -2.44 -4.01
CA GLN A 69 21.40 -2.17 -3.82
C GLN A 69 21.16 -1.10 -2.77
N ASP A 70 20.60 0.01 -3.16
CA ASP A 70 20.27 1.13 -2.31
C ASP A 70 19.13 0.83 -1.31
N ALA A 71 19.23 1.44 -0.14
CA ALA A 71 18.27 1.29 0.94
C ALA A 71 18.03 2.57 1.74
N TYR A 72 16.76 2.85 2.03
CA TYR A 72 16.32 3.80 3.05
C TYR A 72 16.25 3.12 4.41
N ILE A 73 16.59 3.84 5.49
CA ILE A 73 16.45 3.34 6.86
C ILE A 73 15.40 4.19 7.57
N LEU A 74 14.33 3.58 8.03
CA LEU A 74 13.23 4.21 8.77
C LEU A 74 13.26 3.83 10.25
N GLY A 75 12.79 4.74 11.10
CA GLY A 75 12.66 4.50 12.55
C GLY A 75 13.95 4.73 13.33
N VAL A 76 14.96 5.38 12.73
CA VAL A 76 16.17 5.83 13.38
C VAL A 76 16.48 7.26 12.92
N ASP A 77 16.26 8.21 13.82
CA ASP A 77 16.32 9.65 13.51
C ASP A 77 17.68 10.28 13.78
N THR A 78 18.67 9.48 14.16
CA THR A 78 20.06 9.93 14.37
C THR A 78 20.95 9.49 13.23
N PRO A 79 22.01 10.28 12.88
CA PRO A 79 22.96 9.89 11.85
C PRO A 79 23.66 8.57 12.19
N LEU A 80 23.75 7.69 11.21
CA LEU A 80 24.36 6.36 11.33
C LEU A 80 25.56 6.23 10.37
N SER A 81 26.48 5.31 10.67
CA SER A 81 27.52 4.80 9.75
C SER A 81 27.08 3.50 9.04
N ASP A 82 26.36 2.67 9.77
CA ASP A 82 25.81 1.40 9.31
C ASP A 82 24.56 1.05 10.13
N PHE A 83 23.76 0.13 9.61
CA PHE A 83 22.55 -0.33 10.28
C PHE A 83 22.18 -1.74 9.86
N THR A 84 21.91 -2.59 10.84
CA THR A 84 21.34 -3.93 10.59
C THR A 84 19.88 -3.95 10.99
N GLY A 85 19.00 -4.28 10.04
CA GLY A 85 17.56 -4.29 10.26
C GLY A 85 16.81 -5.15 9.27
N ARG A 86 15.48 -5.16 9.40
CA ARG A 86 14.58 -5.93 8.56
C ARG A 86 14.15 -5.13 7.34
N VAL A 87 14.18 -5.74 6.16
CA VAL A 87 13.57 -5.18 4.94
C VAL A 87 12.05 -5.19 5.12
N ILE A 88 11.47 -4.03 5.32
CA ILE A 88 10.04 -3.84 5.55
C ILE A 88 9.25 -3.50 4.27
N ALA A 89 9.95 -2.97 3.27
CA ALA A 89 9.35 -2.70 1.96
C ALA A 89 10.38 -2.71 0.83
N VAL A 90 9.87 -2.83 -0.39
CA VAL A 90 10.59 -2.60 -1.64
C VAL A 90 9.83 -1.54 -2.42
N ILE A 91 10.52 -0.47 -2.79
CA ILE A 91 10.03 0.59 -3.67
C ILE A 91 10.45 0.25 -5.08
N ARG A 92 9.48 -0.04 -5.94
CA ARG A 92 9.71 -0.35 -7.35
C ARG A 92 9.51 0.89 -8.19
N ARG A 93 10.56 1.36 -8.83
CA ARG A 93 10.52 2.49 -9.75
C ARG A 93 10.23 2.02 -11.18
N HIS A 94 9.13 2.44 -11.76
CA HIS A 94 8.71 2.01 -13.11
C HIS A 94 9.41 2.76 -14.24
N ASN A 95 9.95 3.93 -13.95
CA ASN A 95 10.69 4.80 -14.88
C ASN A 95 12.18 4.86 -14.57
N ASP A 96 12.70 3.93 -13.77
CA ASP A 96 14.11 3.77 -13.41
C ASP A 96 14.50 2.29 -13.52
N CYS A 97 15.81 2.01 -13.50
CA CYS A 97 16.34 0.64 -13.55
C CYS A 97 16.58 0.04 -12.17
N GLU A 98 16.41 0.80 -11.12
CA GLU A 98 16.75 0.41 -9.76
C GLU A 98 15.53 0.49 -8.82
N ASP A 99 15.31 -0.61 -8.08
CA ASP A 99 14.41 -0.63 -6.94
C ASP A 99 15.13 -0.11 -5.70
N LYS A 100 14.40 0.36 -4.69
CA LYS A 100 14.97 0.75 -3.40
C LYS A 100 14.43 -0.14 -2.29
N LEU A 101 15.29 -0.56 -1.36
CA LEU A 101 14.86 -1.22 -0.14
C LEU A 101 14.46 -0.20 0.91
N VAL A 102 13.57 -0.61 1.80
CA VAL A 102 13.28 0.12 3.04
C VAL A 102 13.54 -0.81 4.20
N VAL A 103 14.44 -0.40 5.08
CA VAL A 103 14.92 -1.19 6.22
C VAL A 103 14.53 -0.48 7.52
N ALA A 104 14.11 -1.23 8.54
CA ALA A 104 13.74 -0.69 9.84
C ALA A 104 14.20 -1.59 10.97
N PRO A 105 14.28 -1.07 12.22
CA PRO A 105 14.48 -1.87 13.41
C PRO A 105 13.45 -3.00 13.53
N GLU A 106 13.87 -4.14 14.08
CA GLU A 106 12.94 -5.23 14.35
C GLU A 106 11.83 -4.80 15.30
N GLY A 107 10.60 -5.23 15.02
CA GLY A 107 9.42 -4.86 15.81
C GLY A 107 8.74 -3.56 15.38
N LEU A 108 9.39 -2.68 14.62
CA LEU A 108 8.72 -1.52 14.04
C LEU A 108 7.99 -1.89 12.75
N SER A 109 6.81 -1.30 12.57
CA SER A 109 5.98 -1.52 11.39
C SER A 109 5.52 -0.18 10.82
N PHE A 110 5.76 0.00 9.53
CA PHE A 110 5.30 1.16 8.76
C PHE A 110 4.41 0.65 7.62
N HIS A 111 3.21 1.21 7.51
CA HIS A 111 2.38 0.92 6.34
C HIS A 111 2.85 1.72 5.12
N GLN A 112 2.42 1.31 3.93
CA GLN A 112 2.87 1.88 2.67
C GLN A 112 2.71 3.41 2.58
N GLY A 113 1.67 4.00 3.16
CA GLY A 113 1.47 5.46 3.18
C GLY A 113 2.52 6.18 4.03
N GLN A 114 2.89 5.64 5.20
CA GLN A 114 3.96 6.19 6.05
C GLN A 114 5.33 6.08 5.36
N ILE A 115 5.57 4.95 4.66
CA ILE A 115 6.80 4.77 3.89
C ILE A 115 6.84 5.79 2.76
N ALA A 116 5.75 5.95 2.00
CA ALA A 116 5.67 6.92 0.90
C ALA A 116 5.95 8.34 1.38
N GLU A 117 5.40 8.75 2.53
CA GLU A 117 5.64 10.05 3.14
C GLU A 117 7.12 10.24 3.52
N ALA A 118 7.71 9.25 4.20
CA ALA A 118 9.10 9.33 4.66
C ALA A 118 10.11 9.44 3.52
N VAL A 119 9.86 8.79 2.38
CA VAL A 119 10.76 8.78 1.22
C VAL A 119 10.38 9.80 0.15
N HIS A 120 9.32 10.59 0.36
CA HIS A 120 8.77 11.53 -0.64
C HIS A 120 9.81 12.53 -1.14
N PHE A 121 10.73 12.98 -0.27
CA PHE A 121 11.79 13.91 -0.62
C PHE A 121 12.62 13.48 -1.84
N GLN A 122 12.76 12.17 -2.07
CA GLN A 122 13.47 11.56 -3.20
C GLN A 122 12.52 10.92 -4.21
N GLU A 123 11.52 10.18 -3.74
CA GLU A 123 10.65 9.37 -4.60
C GLU A 123 9.61 10.18 -5.39
N GLN A 124 9.35 11.44 -5.04
CA GLN A 124 8.48 12.35 -5.81
C GLN A 124 8.90 12.53 -7.28
N TYR A 125 10.16 12.24 -7.61
CA TYR A 125 10.70 12.35 -8.97
C TYR A 125 10.53 11.06 -9.79
N PHE A 126 9.97 10.01 -9.20
CA PHE A 126 9.82 8.70 -9.82
C PHE A 126 8.36 8.24 -9.83
N ILE A 127 8.03 7.40 -10.83
CA ILE A 127 6.77 6.64 -10.83
C ILE A 127 7.06 5.33 -10.10
N SER A 128 6.58 5.19 -8.89
CA SER A 128 6.92 4.04 -8.06
C SER A 128 5.69 3.37 -7.43
N THR A 129 5.86 2.11 -7.03
CA THR A 129 4.93 1.36 -6.18
C THR A 129 5.67 0.78 -4.98
N ILE A 130 5.00 0.67 -3.85
CA ILE A 130 5.57 0.18 -2.58
C ILE A 130 4.97 -1.17 -2.24
N ASP A 131 5.79 -2.23 -2.28
CA ASP A 131 5.46 -3.54 -1.73
C ASP A 131 5.94 -3.60 -0.28
N SER A 132 5.06 -3.63 0.70
CA SER A 132 5.41 -3.64 2.12
C SER A 132 4.94 -4.90 2.84
N ILE A 133 5.65 -5.28 3.92
CA ILE A 133 5.23 -6.38 4.82
C ILE A 133 4.03 -6.02 5.69
N PHE A 134 3.77 -4.73 5.89
CA PHE A 134 2.58 -4.24 6.56
C PHE A 134 1.81 -3.32 5.62
N GLN A 135 0.60 -3.74 5.25
CA GLN A 135 -0.32 -2.97 4.42
C GLN A 135 -1.48 -2.46 5.25
N LYS A 136 -1.91 -1.24 4.97
CA LYS A 136 -3.10 -0.66 5.58
C LYS A 136 -4.05 -0.19 4.49
N SER A 137 -5.32 -0.56 4.65
CA SER A 137 -6.41 -0.08 3.81
C SER A 137 -7.53 0.45 4.69
N CYS A 138 -8.27 1.42 4.17
CA CYS A 138 -9.45 1.94 4.83
C CYS A 138 -10.64 1.88 3.87
N GLY A 139 -11.81 1.65 4.40
CA GLY A 139 -13.02 1.54 3.59
C GLY A 139 -14.28 1.85 4.38
N VAL A 140 -15.37 1.90 3.65
CA VAL A 140 -16.71 2.06 4.21
C VAL A 140 -17.45 0.74 4.08
N VAL A 141 -18.22 0.38 5.10
CA VAL A 141 -19.31 -0.57 5.03
C VAL A 141 -20.55 0.23 4.64
N PRO A 142 -20.89 0.30 3.34
CA PRO A 142 -22.03 1.07 2.91
C PRO A 142 -23.31 0.28 3.20
N PHE A 143 -24.27 0.91 3.83
CA PHE A 143 -25.54 0.29 4.07
C PHE A 143 -26.71 1.15 3.59
N ARG A 144 -27.83 0.48 3.30
CA ARG A 144 -29.11 1.11 3.04
C ARG A 144 -30.20 0.53 3.93
N ARG A 145 -31.22 1.31 4.25
CA ARG A 145 -32.39 0.82 4.98
C ARG A 145 -33.39 0.23 3.98
N ALA A 146 -33.47 -1.11 3.98
CA ALA A 146 -34.34 -1.87 3.09
C ALA A 146 -35.25 -2.77 3.92
N GLY A 147 -36.35 -2.20 4.45
CA GLY A 147 -37.30 -2.92 5.31
C GLY A 147 -36.84 -3.00 6.77
N VAL A 148 -36.97 -4.19 7.40
CA VAL A 148 -36.68 -4.38 8.84
C VAL A 148 -35.18 -4.45 9.11
N GLU A 149 -34.40 -5.03 8.20
CA GLU A 149 -32.96 -5.18 8.34
C GLU A 149 -32.23 -4.31 7.31
N PRO A 150 -31.07 -3.72 7.66
CA PRO A 150 -30.25 -3.03 6.70
C PRO A 150 -29.62 -4.02 5.70
N GLU A 151 -29.32 -3.56 4.50
CA GLU A 151 -28.54 -4.27 3.52
C GLU A 151 -27.19 -3.57 3.32
N PHE A 152 -26.13 -4.37 3.14
CA PHE A 152 -24.77 -3.93 2.88
C PHE A 152 -24.38 -4.10 1.43
N LEU A 153 -23.68 -3.12 0.88
CA LEU A 153 -23.12 -3.22 -0.47
C LEU A 153 -21.78 -3.93 -0.47
N LEU A 154 -21.69 -5.03 -1.21
CA LEU A 154 -20.45 -5.71 -1.53
C LEU A 154 -20.08 -5.49 -3.01
N LEU A 155 -18.79 -5.40 -3.26
CA LEU A 155 -18.20 -5.25 -4.59
C LEU A 155 -17.38 -6.50 -4.94
N PHE A 156 -17.54 -6.99 -6.17
CA PHE A 156 -16.71 -8.06 -6.71
C PHE A 156 -15.51 -7.48 -7.44
N GLN A 157 -14.34 -7.65 -6.86
CA GLN A 157 -13.07 -7.11 -7.34
C GLN A 157 -12.54 -7.91 -8.54
N ARG A 158 -12.22 -7.24 -9.66
CA ARG A 158 -11.68 -7.90 -10.86
C ARG A 158 -10.30 -8.51 -10.62
N GLY A 159 -9.43 -7.78 -9.90
CA GLY A 159 -8.04 -8.18 -9.69
C GLY A 159 -7.88 -9.40 -8.80
N SER A 160 -8.62 -9.49 -7.70
CA SER A 160 -8.56 -10.61 -6.76
C SER A 160 -9.59 -11.70 -7.02
N GLY A 161 -10.65 -11.41 -7.78
CA GLY A 161 -11.78 -12.34 -7.96
C GLY A 161 -12.58 -12.60 -6.67
N THR A 162 -12.57 -11.66 -5.72
CA THR A 162 -13.20 -11.81 -4.42
C THR A 162 -14.20 -10.70 -4.15
N TRP A 163 -15.15 -10.96 -3.23
CA TRP A 163 -16.06 -9.96 -2.71
C TRP A 163 -15.40 -9.15 -1.59
N SER A 164 -15.64 -7.85 -1.53
CA SER A 164 -15.17 -6.98 -0.46
C SER A 164 -16.09 -5.76 -0.29
N PHE A 165 -15.96 -5.06 0.83
CA PHE A 165 -16.46 -3.70 0.93
C PHE A 165 -15.57 -2.75 0.12
N PRO A 166 -16.10 -1.59 -0.35
CA PRO A 166 -15.28 -0.52 -0.94
C PRO A 166 -14.14 -0.14 0.00
N LYS A 167 -12.90 -0.22 -0.47
CA LYS A 167 -11.70 0.07 0.32
C LYS A 167 -10.45 0.16 -0.54
N GLY A 168 -9.50 0.95 -0.13
CA GLY A 168 -8.18 0.97 -0.74
C GLY A 168 -7.08 1.45 0.19
N HIS A 169 -5.92 1.61 -0.36
CA HIS A 169 -4.72 2.00 0.38
C HIS A 169 -4.77 3.48 0.76
N MET A 170 -4.20 3.78 1.92
CA MET A 170 -3.99 5.17 2.33
C MET A 170 -2.95 5.84 1.44
N GLU A 171 -3.27 7.03 0.96
CA GLU A 171 -2.33 7.91 0.28
C GLU A 171 -1.61 8.83 1.27
N THR A 172 -0.53 9.44 0.81
CA THR A 172 0.27 10.36 1.63
C THR A 172 -0.58 11.50 2.19
N GLY A 173 -0.52 11.70 3.50
CA GLY A 173 -1.26 12.77 4.19
C GLY A 173 -2.76 12.53 4.38
N GLU A 174 -3.28 11.35 4.02
CA GLU A 174 -4.69 11.02 4.29
C GLU A 174 -4.90 10.52 5.72
N THR A 175 -6.07 10.84 6.27
CA THR A 175 -6.60 10.14 7.45
C THR A 175 -7.33 8.86 7.03
N GLU A 176 -7.61 7.96 7.98
CA GLU A 176 -8.38 6.74 7.73
C GLU A 176 -9.75 7.05 7.12
N GLU A 177 -10.45 8.06 7.66
CA GLU A 177 -11.77 8.49 7.20
C GLU A 177 -11.72 9.06 5.78
N ARG A 178 -10.70 9.88 5.48
CA ARG A 178 -10.53 10.47 4.13
C ARG A 178 -10.29 9.38 3.10
N THR A 179 -9.40 8.44 3.39
CA THR A 179 -9.17 7.28 2.52
C THR A 179 -10.46 6.49 2.31
N ALA A 180 -11.19 6.16 3.37
CA ALA A 180 -12.41 5.38 3.28
C ALA A 180 -13.49 6.06 2.41
N LEU A 181 -13.67 7.37 2.56
CA LEU A 181 -14.64 8.14 1.77
C LEU A 181 -14.20 8.32 0.31
N ARG A 182 -12.90 8.51 0.04
CA ARG A 182 -12.35 8.57 -1.31
C ARG A 182 -12.59 7.25 -2.04
N GLU A 183 -12.22 6.13 -1.45
CA GLU A 183 -12.37 4.80 -2.02
C GLU A 183 -13.84 4.43 -2.27
N LEU A 184 -14.74 4.77 -1.32
CA LEU A 184 -16.17 4.60 -1.54
C LEU A 184 -16.63 5.35 -2.80
N PHE A 185 -16.22 6.61 -2.93
CA PHE A 185 -16.60 7.42 -4.08
C PHE A 185 -15.99 6.89 -5.39
N GLU A 186 -14.73 6.54 -5.41
CA GLU A 186 -14.03 6.05 -6.60
C GLU A 186 -14.62 4.73 -7.11
N GLU A 187 -14.88 3.78 -6.20
CA GLU A 187 -15.37 2.45 -6.59
C GLU A 187 -16.88 2.42 -6.87
N THR A 188 -17.68 3.31 -6.25
CA THR A 188 -19.16 3.22 -6.29
C THR A 188 -19.87 4.51 -6.71
N GLY A 189 -19.19 5.65 -6.72
CA GLY A 189 -19.81 6.96 -6.92
C GLY A 189 -20.61 7.47 -5.71
N PHE A 190 -20.73 6.71 -4.64
CA PHE A 190 -21.47 7.13 -3.44
C PHE A 190 -20.71 8.17 -2.63
N ARG A 191 -21.48 9.08 -2.04
CA ARG A 191 -21.02 10.00 -1.01
C ARG A 191 -21.88 9.81 0.25
N THR A 192 -21.25 9.82 1.40
CA THR A 192 -21.96 9.64 2.68
C THR A 192 -21.25 10.41 3.79
N LEU A 193 -21.95 10.58 4.92
CA LEU A 193 -21.35 10.90 6.19
C LEU A 193 -21.10 9.61 6.95
N LEU A 194 -19.93 9.51 7.57
CA LEU A 194 -19.62 8.36 8.41
C LEU A 194 -20.44 8.42 9.71
N VAL A 195 -20.95 7.26 10.13
CA VAL A 195 -21.67 7.18 11.42
C VAL A 195 -20.67 7.44 12.55
N PRO A 196 -20.92 8.42 13.43
CA PRO A 196 -19.99 8.79 14.48
C PRO A 196 -19.64 7.62 15.41
N GLY A 197 -18.35 7.41 15.65
CA GLY A 197 -17.85 6.34 16.52
C GLY A 197 -17.95 4.93 15.93
N ALA A 198 -18.49 4.77 14.72
CA ALA A 198 -18.57 3.48 14.03
C ALA A 198 -17.27 3.19 13.27
N ARG A 199 -16.25 2.74 14.00
CA ARG A 199 -14.94 2.31 13.47
C ARG A 199 -14.63 0.90 13.94
N ALA A 200 -14.29 0.01 13.01
CA ALA A 200 -13.81 -1.34 13.30
C ALA A 200 -12.53 -1.61 12.52
N ALA A 201 -11.59 -2.32 13.11
CA ALA A 201 -10.36 -2.72 12.45
C ALA A 201 -10.20 -4.24 12.51
N THR A 202 -9.68 -4.80 11.44
CA THR A 202 -9.33 -6.22 11.36
C THR A 202 -7.96 -6.37 10.72
N GLU A 203 -7.26 -7.46 11.05
CA GLU A 203 -5.96 -7.75 10.49
C GLU A 203 -5.90 -9.21 10.03
N TYR A 204 -5.26 -9.46 8.91
CA TYR A 204 -5.05 -10.81 8.38
C TYR A 204 -3.74 -10.92 7.60
N ARG A 205 -3.22 -12.14 7.51
CA ARG A 205 -2.05 -12.44 6.70
C ARG A 205 -2.41 -12.50 5.23
N ILE A 206 -1.59 -11.85 4.39
CA ILE A 206 -1.68 -11.91 2.92
C ILE A 206 -0.57 -12.77 2.31
N SER A 207 0.48 -13.04 3.09
CA SER A 207 1.55 -14.00 2.73
C SER A 207 2.26 -14.49 3.99
N SER A 208 3.30 -15.31 3.82
CA SER A 208 4.14 -15.78 4.95
C SER A 208 4.87 -14.63 5.68
N VAL A 209 5.12 -13.52 5.02
CA VAL A 209 5.88 -12.37 5.55
C VAL A 209 5.06 -11.09 5.66
N ALA A 210 3.89 -11.01 5.02
CA ALA A 210 3.10 -9.80 4.96
C ALA A 210 1.71 -9.96 5.58
N ARG A 211 1.26 -8.88 6.24
CA ARG A 211 -0.05 -8.73 6.86
C ARG A 211 -0.74 -7.48 6.37
N LYS A 212 -2.06 -7.49 6.42
CA LYS A 212 -2.91 -6.37 6.06
C LYS A 212 -3.86 -6.02 7.19
N GLN A 213 -3.84 -4.78 7.60
CA GLN A 213 -4.88 -4.19 8.44
C GLN A 213 -5.91 -3.51 7.54
N VAL A 214 -7.17 -3.72 7.83
CA VAL A 214 -8.26 -2.99 7.18
C VAL A 214 -9.10 -2.32 8.25
N VAL A 215 -9.29 -1.01 8.08
CA VAL A 215 -10.14 -0.19 8.94
C VAL A 215 -11.42 0.10 8.19
N PHE A 216 -12.55 -0.20 8.80
CA PHE A 216 -13.87 0.05 8.25
C PHE A 216 -14.63 1.08 9.08
N PHE A 217 -15.32 1.94 8.37
CA PHE A 217 -16.31 2.87 8.87
C PHE A 217 -17.70 2.50 8.34
N LEU A 218 -18.74 2.93 9.01
CA LEU A 218 -20.12 2.70 8.60
C LEU A 218 -20.68 3.96 7.94
N GLY A 219 -21.39 3.83 6.82
CA GLY A 219 -22.00 4.94 6.12
C GLY A 219 -23.32 4.57 5.44
N GLU A 220 -24.38 5.35 5.69
CA GLU A 220 -25.66 5.16 4.99
C GLU A 220 -25.57 5.77 3.59
N VAL A 221 -26.00 5.00 2.58
CA VAL A 221 -25.96 5.41 1.17
C VAL A 221 -27.34 5.31 0.56
N HIS A 222 -27.60 6.15 -0.46
CA HIS A 222 -28.88 6.22 -1.15
C HIS A 222 -28.71 6.17 -2.67
N GLY A 223 -29.66 5.55 -3.34
CA GLY A 223 -29.66 5.41 -4.80
C GLY A 223 -28.91 4.18 -5.28
N GLU A 224 -28.49 4.20 -6.54
CA GLU A 224 -27.79 3.08 -7.19
C GLU A 224 -26.31 3.39 -7.38
N PRO A 225 -25.41 2.40 -7.17
CA PRO A 225 -23.98 2.61 -7.32
C PRO A 225 -23.59 2.78 -8.80
N LYS A 226 -22.65 3.68 -9.05
CA LYS A 226 -21.95 3.84 -10.33
C LYS A 226 -20.59 3.17 -10.23
N LEU A 227 -20.51 1.90 -10.65
CA LEU A 227 -19.31 1.10 -10.46
C LEU A 227 -18.15 1.55 -11.36
N GLN A 228 -16.97 1.63 -10.79
CA GLN A 228 -15.73 1.84 -11.55
C GLN A 228 -15.37 0.55 -12.31
N ALA A 229 -15.68 0.50 -13.61
CA ALA A 229 -15.58 -0.70 -14.45
C ALA A 229 -14.16 -1.29 -14.58
N LYS A 230 -13.12 -0.51 -14.32
CA LYS A 230 -11.72 -0.97 -14.40
C LYS A 230 -11.39 -1.97 -13.28
N GLU A 231 -11.87 -1.73 -12.08
CA GLU A 231 -11.53 -2.51 -10.89
C GLU A 231 -12.68 -3.36 -10.38
N ILE A 232 -13.93 -2.90 -10.57
CA ILE A 232 -15.13 -3.54 -10.06
C ILE A 232 -15.86 -4.24 -11.20
N ARG A 233 -16.16 -5.54 -11.01
CA ARG A 233 -16.93 -6.33 -11.97
C ARG A 233 -18.44 -6.21 -11.77
N SER A 234 -18.87 -6.27 -10.50
CA SER A 234 -20.28 -6.24 -10.11
C SER A 234 -20.43 -5.86 -8.65
N CYS A 235 -21.64 -5.56 -8.23
CA CYS A 235 -21.97 -5.35 -6.83
C CYS A 235 -23.18 -6.17 -6.41
N ARG A 236 -23.38 -6.29 -5.10
CA ARG A 236 -24.52 -7.00 -4.51
C ARG A 236 -24.90 -6.37 -3.18
N TRP A 237 -26.18 -6.21 -2.94
CA TRP A 237 -26.73 -5.92 -1.64
C TRP A 237 -26.99 -7.22 -0.89
N VAL A 238 -26.53 -7.33 0.35
CA VAL A 238 -26.63 -8.52 1.19
C VAL A 238 -27.07 -8.18 2.60
N LYS A 239 -27.77 -9.07 3.25
CA LYS A 239 -28.16 -8.91 4.65
C LYS A 239 -26.99 -9.24 5.58
N PRO A 240 -26.97 -8.73 6.82
CA PRO A 240 -25.88 -8.98 7.79
C PRO A 240 -25.61 -10.47 8.01
N GLY A 241 -26.65 -11.32 8.03
CA GLY A 241 -26.53 -12.76 8.19
C GLY A 241 -25.84 -13.49 7.03
N GLU A 242 -25.82 -12.90 5.84
CA GLU A 242 -25.25 -13.49 4.62
C GLU A 242 -23.77 -13.15 4.42
N LEU A 243 -23.21 -12.18 5.17
CA LEU A 243 -21.84 -11.68 4.98
C LEU A 243 -20.78 -12.79 4.99
N GLY A 244 -20.94 -13.79 5.86
CA GLY A 244 -20.00 -14.90 5.96
C GLY A 244 -19.94 -15.81 4.73
N GLN A 245 -20.89 -15.70 3.78
CA GLN A 245 -20.85 -16.43 2.52
C GLN A 245 -19.92 -15.77 1.48
N TYR A 246 -19.60 -14.50 1.67
CA TYR A 246 -18.87 -13.68 0.71
C TYR A 246 -17.52 -13.18 1.22
N LEU A 247 -17.43 -12.94 2.53
CA LEU A 247 -16.29 -12.27 3.16
C LEU A 247 -15.51 -13.22 4.06
N LEU A 248 -14.24 -12.90 4.28
CA LEU A 248 -13.45 -13.54 5.34
C LEU A 248 -14.13 -13.35 6.69
N PRO A 249 -14.11 -14.36 7.59
CA PRO A 249 -14.80 -14.30 8.87
C PRO A 249 -14.52 -13.02 9.67
N GLN A 250 -13.25 -12.64 9.80
CA GLN A 250 -12.85 -11.45 10.53
C GLN A 250 -13.35 -10.14 9.91
N VAL A 251 -13.56 -10.10 8.59
CA VAL A 251 -14.13 -8.93 7.89
C VAL A 251 -15.64 -8.87 8.10
N ALA A 252 -16.31 -10.02 8.02
CA ALA A 252 -17.73 -10.12 8.30
C ALA A 252 -18.05 -9.74 9.76
N ASP A 253 -17.22 -10.20 10.72
CA ASP A 253 -17.38 -9.88 12.13
C ASP A 253 -17.14 -8.39 12.42
N ALA A 254 -16.14 -7.78 11.79
CA ALA A 254 -15.90 -6.34 11.89
C ALA A 254 -17.11 -5.53 11.38
N ALA A 255 -17.71 -5.94 10.24
CA ALA A 255 -18.90 -5.28 9.70
C ALA A 255 -20.13 -5.45 10.62
N LYS A 256 -20.33 -6.64 11.18
CA LYS A 256 -21.43 -6.90 12.15
C LYS A 256 -21.25 -6.07 13.42
N ALA A 257 -20.02 -5.90 13.92
CA ALA A 257 -19.76 -5.07 15.09
C ALA A 257 -20.13 -3.58 14.86
N LEU A 258 -20.04 -3.10 13.62
CA LEU A 258 -20.46 -1.74 13.27
C LEU A 258 -21.98 -1.56 13.32
N LEU A 259 -22.78 -2.62 13.10
CA LEU A 259 -24.24 -2.56 13.17
C LEU A 259 -24.77 -2.14 14.53
N ALA A 260 -24.06 -2.45 15.61
CA ALA A 260 -24.46 -2.04 16.94
C ALA A 260 -24.46 -0.51 17.16
N ARG A 261 -24.06 0.25 16.11
CA ARG A 261 -24.00 1.71 16.12
C ARG A 261 -25.17 2.38 15.36
N ILE A 262 -26.05 1.61 14.77
CA ILE A 262 -27.29 2.03 14.11
C ILE A 262 -28.49 1.29 14.72
#